data_087d5c73eaf913caf30a4c2baebc0f37
#
_entry.id   087d5c73eaf913caf30a4c2baebc0f37
#
_cell.length_a   1.000
_cell.length_b   1.000
_cell.length_c   1.000
_cell.angle_alpha   90.00
_cell.angle_beta   90.00
_cell.angle_gamma   90.00
#
_symmetry.space_group_name_H-M   'P 1'
#
loop_
_entity.id
_entity.type
_entity.pdbx_description
1 polymer ?
#
loop_
_entity_poly.entity_id
_entity_poly.type
_entity_poly.pdbx_seq_one_letter_code
_entity_poly.pdbx_strand_id
1 'polypeptide(L)'
;MGIAQAAVYLIRPTTSYRLLAYGEGVQAVGLVAAAFALLPIFLAIPLGRMSDRRGAPLLVIGCAVQAVGCLTLAFSATTLTIAAASAVIGLGHLALALGSQDVVARESHSDRHDHHFGLLTAGVSLGQLFGPLLAGLLLGESGTPSVGATTRALLVAAGILVVATLCGAVADASRGTASARTESRRGSVRTIVRTRGVPAGIFASIAVLAAADVFTAYMPVIGAESDIGPRAIGILLALRAAASIAARVGIGATVRRIGRTRLITIGAAGAAAALVGMTVTHDVWALAALSIVAGFGMGFGQPLSMTLVVQLVPEHAKSTALAVRLTGNRIGQVATPAAAGVVAGNAGASSVFWLLGAILTASALAIQRRAPDRLQETEDIGPAIE
;
A
#
# COMPACT_ATOMS: atom_id res chain seq x y z
N MET A 1 -1.78 4.08 15.27
CA MET A 1 -1.65 3.62 13.86
C MET A 1 -1.60 4.80 12.87
N GLY A 2 -2.59 5.68 12.81
CA GLY A 2 -2.65 6.75 11.80
C GLY A 2 -1.41 7.67 11.77
N ILE A 3 -0.92 8.08 12.93
CA ILE A 3 0.28 8.93 13.06
C ILE A 3 1.52 8.22 12.47
N ALA A 4 1.73 6.95 12.80
CA ALA A 4 2.86 6.18 12.25
C ALA A 4 2.72 5.96 10.74
N GLN A 5 1.50 5.80 10.23
CA GLN A 5 1.26 5.73 8.78
C GLN A 5 1.57 7.04 8.08
N ALA A 6 1.25 8.18 8.68
CA ALA A 6 1.63 9.48 8.11
C ALA A 6 3.15 9.61 7.97
N ALA A 7 3.92 9.14 8.97
CA ALA A 7 5.38 9.11 8.88
C ALA A 7 5.86 8.21 7.73
N VAL A 8 5.31 7.00 7.56
CA VAL A 8 5.69 6.10 6.45
C VAL A 8 5.42 6.73 5.09
N TYR A 9 4.25 7.36 4.92
CA TYR A 9 3.89 8.03 3.66
C TYR A 9 4.60 9.37 3.44
N LEU A 10 5.19 9.96 4.49
CA LEU A 10 6.16 11.05 4.39
C LEU A 10 7.53 10.51 3.93
N ILE A 11 8.01 9.40 4.55
CA ILE A 11 9.32 8.81 4.26
C ILE A 11 9.43 8.36 2.79
N ARG A 12 8.38 7.72 2.23
CA ARG A 12 8.44 7.13 0.88
C ARG A 12 8.82 8.13 -0.22
N PRO A 13 8.08 9.24 -0.45
CA PRO A 13 8.49 10.22 -1.46
C PRO A 13 9.80 10.94 -1.09
N THR A 14 10.05 11.19 0.20
CA THR A 14 11.30 11.80 0.67
C THR A 14 12.52 10.92 0.35
N THR A 15 12.38 9.59 0.40
CA THR A 15 13.45 8.66 0.04
C THR A 15 13.80 8.77 -1.46
N SER A 16 12.80 8.90 -2.33
CA SER A 16 13.03 9.11 -3.77
C SER A 16 13.75 10.44 -4.02
N TYR A 17 13.31 11.52 -3.39
CA TYR A 17 14.00 12.82 -3.47
C TYR A 17 15.42 12.78 -2.91
N ARG A 18 15.68 11.96 -1.86
CA ARG A 18 17.02 11.81 -1.32
C ARG A 18 17.96 11.14 -2.32
N LEU A 19 17.50 10.12 -3.03
CA LEU A 19 18.28 9.48 -4.10
C LEU A 19 18.60 10.49 -5.21
N LEU A 20 17.61 11.27 -5.66
CA LEU A 20 17.80 12.32 -6.67
C LEU A 20 18.78 13.40 -6.18
N ALA A 21 18.70 13.80 -4.89
CA ALA A 21 19.61 14.79 -4.31
C ALA A 21 21.07 14.32 -4.24
N TYR A 22 21.32 13.01 -4.23
CA TYR A 22 22.65 12.43 -4.37
C TYR A 22 23.08 12.15 -5.81
N GLY A 23 22.22 12.49 -6.80
CA GLY A 23 22.49 12.24 -8.22
C GLY A 23 22.36 10.77 -8.64
N GLU A 24 21.69 9.97 -7.82
CA GLU A 24 21.46 8.55 -8.13
C GLU A 24 20.46 8.40 -9.27
N GLY A 25 20.68 7.40 -10.11
CA GLY A 25 19.83 7.15 -11.28
C GLY A 25 18.41 6.68 -10.91
N VAL A 26 17.47 6.88 -11.82
CA VAL A 26 16.04 6.52 -11.63
C VAL A 26 15.80 5.05 -11.31
N GLN A 27 16.71 4.16 -11.70
CA GLN A 27 16.69 2.74 -11.35
C GLN A 27 16.87 2.49 -9.85
N ALA A 28 17.64 3.33 -9.15
CA ALA A 28 17.86 3.22 -7.71
C ALA A 28 16.56 3.39 -6.92
N VAL A 29 15.63 4.21 -7.41
CA VAL A 29 14.31 4.41 -6.79
C VAL A 29 13.54 3.10 -6.74
N GLY A 30 13.51 2.34 -7.83
CA GLY A 30 12.86 1.02 -7.89
C GLY A 30 13.51 -0.01 -6.97
N LEU A 31 14.85 -0.04 -6.93
CA LEU A 31 15.61 -0.94 -6.05
C LEU A 31 15.31 -0.64 -4.57
N VAL A 32 15.36 0.62 -4.17
CA VAL A 32 15.08 1.04 -2.78
C VAL A 32 13.62 0.81 -2.41
N ALA A 33 12.68 1.05 -3.33
CA ALA A 33 11.27 0.73 -3.10
C ALA A 33 11.03 -0.78 -2.95
N ALA A 34 11.74 -1.62 -3.72
CA ALA A 34 11.71 -3.08 -3.57
C ALA A 34 12.30 -3.52 -2.22
N ALA A 35 13.40 -2.91 -1.77
CA ALA A 35 14.06 -3.21 -0.51
C ALA A 35 13.12 -3.02 0.69
N PHE A 36 12.21 -2.03 0.65
CA PHE A 36 11.20 -1.82 1.70
C PHE A 36 10.33 -3.06 1.95
N ALA A 37 10.02 -3.83 0.92
CA ALA A 37 9.18 -5.03 1.06
C ALA A 37 9.98 -6.33 1.21
N LEU A 38 11.32 -6.27 1.11
CA LEU A 38 12.18 -7.47 1.08
C LEU A 38 12.17 -8.22 2.41
N LEU A 39 12.53 -7.57 3.52
CA LEU A 39 12.54 -8.21 4.85
C LEU A 39 11.14 -8.69 5.29
N PRO A 40 10.05 -7.96 5.06
CA PRO A 40 8.69 -8.44 5.29
C PRO A 40 8.35 -9.79 4.69
N ILE A 41 8.87 -10.16 3.51
CA ILE A 41 8.59 -11.46 2.88
C ILE A 41 9.07 -12.60 3.77
N PHE A 42 10.28 -12.51 4.30
CA PHE A 42 10.90 -13.57 5.09
C PHE A 42 10.41 -13.59 6.55
N LEU A 43 10.10 -12.43 7.11
CA LEU A 43 9.83 -12.27 8.53
C LEU A 43 8.33 -12.19 8.88
N ALA A 44 7.42 -12.18 7.90
CA ALA A 44 5.98 -12.12 8.16
C ALA A 44 5.48 -13.31 9.00
N ILE A 45 5.90 -14.54 8.68
CA ILE A 45 5.51 -15.76 9.41
C ILE A 45 6.10 -15.79 10.82
N PRO A 46 7.43 -15.58 11.02
CA PRO A 46 8.02 -15.50 12.36
C PRO A 46 7.37 -14.46 13.25
N LEU A 47 7.15 -13.24 12.74
CA LEU A 47 6.52 -12.15 13.50
C LEU A 47 5.07 -12.46 13.87
N GLY A 48 4.30 -13.04 12.94
CA GLY A 48 2.93 -13.49 13.22
C GLY A 48 2.89 -14.52 14.34
N ARG A 49 3.76 -15.54 14.30
CA ARG A 49 3.86 -16.56 15.36
C ARG A 49 4.30 -15.96 16.71
N MET A 50 5.15 -14.94 16.69
CA MET A 50 5.58 -14.25 17.91
C MET A 50 4.43 -13.49 18.55
N SER A 51 3.58 -12.84 17.74
CA SER A 51 2.35 -12.18 18.19
C SER A 51 1.39 -13.20 18.84
N ASP A 52 1.15 -14.32 18.17
CA ASP A 52 0.21 -15.35 18.64
C ASP A 52 0.63 -15.98 19.99
N ARG A 53 1.94 -16.21 20.18
CA ARG A 53 2.46 -16.92 21.38
C ARG A 53 2.67 -16.06 22.60
N ARG A 54 3.10 -14.82 22.45
CA ARG A 54 3.57 -13.97 23.55
C ARG A 54 2.77 -12.68 23.74
N GLY A 55 1.76 -12.41 22.87
CA GLY A 55 1.11 -11.10 22.87
C GLY A 55 2.11 -9.97 22.74
N ALA A 56 3.18 -10.19 21.95
CA ALA A 56 4.29 -9.27 21.87
C ALA A 56 3.79 -7.87 21.44
N PRO A 57 4.34 -6.79 22.00
CA PRO A 57 3.95 -5.41 21.69
C PRO A 57 4.45 -4.99 20.29
N LEU A 58 4.05 -5.75 19.26
CA LEU A 58 4.49 -5.57 17.88
C LEU A 58 4.19 -4.18 17.33
N LEU A 59 3.12 -3.53 17.83
CA LEU A 59 2.82 -2.15 17.48
C LEU A 59 3.94 -1.21 17.94
N VAL A 60 4.38 -1.34 19.20
CA VAL A 60 5.44 -0.51 19.79
C VAL A 60 6.79 -0.82 19.14
N ILE A 61 7.13 -2.12 19.03
CA ILE A 61 8.36 -2.58 18.37
C ILE A 61 8.40 -2.09 16.92
N GLY A 62 7.27 -2.18 16.20
CA GLY A 62 7.16 -1.74 14.81
C GLY A 62 7.43 -0.23 14.66
N CYS A 63 6.89 0.62 15.52
CA CYS A 63 7.16 2.05 15.51
C CYS A 63 8.63 2.35 15.84
N ALA A 64 9.21 1.67 16.86
CA ALA A 64 10.60 1.86 17.26
C ALA A 64 11.57 1.44 16.15
N VAL A 65 11.36 0.28 15.52
CA VAL A 65 12.19 -0.19 14.41
C VAL A 65 12.08 0.77 13.21
N GLN A 66 10.90 1.30 12.91
CA GLN A 66 10.76 2.32 11.87
C GLN A 66 11.48 3.63 12.23
N ALA A 67 11.44 4.06 13.50
CA ALA A 67 12.16 5.26 13.95
C ALA A 67 13.66 5.10 13.77
N VAL A 68 14.23 3.95 14.20
CA VAL A 68 15.65 3.62 13.99
C VAL A 68 16.01 3.59 12.51
N GLY A 69 15.21 2.88 11.68
CA GLY A 69 15.43 2.83 10.24
C GLY A 69 15.33 4.22 9.59
N CYS A 70 14.43 5.08 10.05
CA CYS A 70 14.30 6.45 9.54
C CYS A 70 15.47 7.33 9.93
N LEU A 71 15.98 7.21 11.16
CA LEU A 71 17.21 7.89 11.58
C LEU A 71 18.41 7.41 10.75
N THR A 72 18.57 6.11 10.56
CA THR A 72 19.60 5.55 9.68
C THR A 72 19.48 6.12 8.27
N LEU A 73 18.26 6.17 7.71
CA LEU A 73 17.99 6.73 6.38
C LEU A 73 18.38 8.21 6.31
N ALA A 74 18.11 9.00 7.35
CA ALA A 74 18.42 10.43 7.40
C ALA A 74 19.93 10.74 7.27
N PHE A 75 20.78 9.80 7.64
CA PHE A 75 22.24 9.93 7.54
C PHE A 75 22.86 9.03 6.46
N SER A 76 22.05 8.27 5.71
CA SER A 76 22.52 7.43 4.61
C SER A 76 22.85 8.28 3.38
N ALA A 77 23.98 8.00 2.72
CA ALA A 77 24.48 8.75 1.58
C ALA A 77 24.66 7.89 0.31
N THR A 78 24.56 6.57 0.40
CA THR A 78 24.70 5.65 -0.75
C THR A 78 23.42 4.88 -0.99
N THR A 79 23.17 4.48 -2.24
CA THR A 79 22.01 3.66 -2.60
C THR A 79 21.89 2.41 -1.73
N LEU A 80 23.02 1.75 -1.40
CA LEU A 80 23.00 0.54 -0.60
C LEU A 80 22.55 0.81 0.85
N THR A 81 23.08 1.88 1.49
CA THR A 81 22.70 2.25 2.87
C THR A 81 21.24 2.74 2.94
N ILE A 82 20.78 3.47 1.91
CA ILE A 82 19.40 3.90 1.76
C ILE A 82 18.47 2.67 1.60
N ALA A 83 18.86 1.68 0.77
CA ALA A 83 18.10 0.45 0.58
C ALA A 83 18.03 -0.38 1.88
N ALA A 84 19.15 -0.52 2.60
CA ALA A 84 19.21 -1.23 3.88
C ALA A 84 18.30 -0.55 4.93
N ALA A 85 18.37 0.77 5.07
CA ALA A 85 17.51 1.54 5.96
C ALA A 85 16.01 1.38 5.56
N SER A 86 15.70 1.41 4.26
CA SER A 86 14.34 1.19 3.76
C SER A 86 13.82 -0.22 4.08
N ALA A 87 14.67 -1.24 4.02
CA ALA A 87 14.31 -2.60 4.40
C ALA A 87 13.98 -2.70 5.91
N VAL A 88 14.74 -2.02 6.77
CA VAL A 88 14.47 -1.93 8.22
C VAL A 88 13.14 -1.21 8.48
N ILE A 89 12.88 -0.08 7.79
CA ILE A 89 11.60 0.64 7.89
C ILE A 89 10.44 -0.27 7.46
N GLY A 90 10.60 -1.03 6.37
CA GLY A 90 9.62 -1.99 5.89
C GLY A 90 9.32 -3.10 6.89
N LEU A 91 10.35 -3.61 7.58
CA LEU A 91 10.17 -4.60 8.65
C LEU A 91 9.38 -4.02 9.82
N GLY A 92 9.72 -2.80 10.27
CA GLY A 92 8.98 -2.10 11.31
C GLY A 92 7.52 -1.83 10.88
N HIS A 93 7.29 -1.50 9.60
CA HIS A 93 5.95 -1.32 9.05
C HIS A 93 5.11 -2.60 9.08
N LEU A 94 5.71 -3.76 8.78
CA LEU A 94 5.05 -5.06 8.92
C LEU A 94 4.68 -5.34 10.38
N ALA A 95 5.62 -5.14 11.32
CA ALA A 95 5.37 -5.36 12.74
C ALA A 95 4.25 -4.44 13.26
N LEU A 96 4.27 -3.15 12.88
CA LEU A 96 3.20 -2.19 13.18
C LEU A 96 1.84 -2.66 12.65
N ALA A 97 1.78 -3.13 11.40
CA ALA A 97 0.55 -3.60 10.78
C ALA A 97 -0.02 -4.83 11.49
N LEU A 98 0.84 -5.83 11.78
CA LEU A 98 0.45 -7.03 12.53
C LEU A 98 0.00 -6.68 13.95
N GLY A 99 0.77 -5.87 14.67
CA GLY A 99 0.45 -5.46 16.03
C GLY A 99 -0.87 -4.66 16.11
N SER A 100 -1.13 -3.78 15.16
CA SER A 100 -2.38 -3.02 15.12
C SER A 100 -3.60 -3.90 14.88
N GLN A 101 -3.49 -4.88 13.98
CA GLN A 101 -4.56 -5.84 13.72
C GLN A 101 -4.79 -6.77 14.91
N ASP A 102 -3.72 -7.20 15.58
CA ASP A 102 -3.78 -8.04 16.76
C ASP A 102 -4.49 -7.34 17.93
N VAL A 103 -4.14 -6.07 18.17
CA VAL A 103 -4.82 -5.23 19.18
C VAL A 103 -6.33 -5.14 18.90
N VAL A 104 -6.73 -4.82 17.67
CA VAL A 104 -8.15 -4.74 17.31
C VAL A 104 -8.83 -6.09 17.49
N ALA A 105 -8.17 -7.18 17.07
CA ALA A 105 -8.75 -8.52 17.16
C ALA A 105 -8.93 -9.03 18.60
N ARG A 106 -8.10 -8.58 19.56
CA ARG A 106 -8.15 -9.01 20.96
C ARG A 106 -9.06 -8.14 21.82
N GLU A 107 -9.07 -6.83 21.60
CA GLU A 107 -9.78 -5.88 22.45
C GLU A 107 -11.21 -5.59 22.00
N SER A 108 -11.58 -5.97 20.78
CA SER A 108 -12.93 -5.74 20.29
C SER A 108 -13.87 -6.87 20.69
N HIS A 109 -15.04 -6.54 21.27
CA HIS A 109 -16.14 -7.48 21.39
C HIS A 109 -16.65 -7.84 19.98
N SER A 110 -17.18 -9.04 19.81
CA SER A 110 -17.59 -9.59 18.49
C SER A 110 -18.55 -8.69 17.72
N ASP A 111 -19.41 -7.95 18.38
CA ASP A 111 -20.37 -6.99 17.83
C ASP A 111 -19.76 -5.68 17.33
N ARG A 112 -18.54 -5.33 17.77
CA ARG A 112 -17.83 -4.09 17.41
C ARG A 112 -16.57 -4.30 16.58
N HIS A 113 -16.23 -5.53 16.20
CA HIS A 113 -15.04 -5.82 15.40
C HIS A 113 -14.98 -4.99 14.10
N ASP A 114 -16.09 -4.95 13.36
CA ASP A 114 -16.14 -4.24 12.09
C ASP A 114 -15.92 -2.73 12.27
N HIS A 115 -16.46 -2.14 13.34
CA HIS A 115 -16.27 -0.73 13.66
C HIS A 115 -14.79 -0.42 13.96
N HIS A 116 -14.12 -1.22 14.80
CA HIS A 116 -12.73 -0.98 15.15
C HIS A 116 -11.75 -1.25 13.99
N PHE A 117 -12.01 -2.26 13.15
CA PHE A 117 -11.27 -2.42 11.88
C PHE A 117 -11.52 -1.28 10.90
N GLY A 118 -12.72 -0.73 10.88
CA GLY A 118 -13.05 0.49 10.14
C GLY A 118 -12.21 1.69 10.59
N LEU A 119 -12.12 1.92 11.91
CA LEU A 119 -11.28 2.99 12.49
C LEU A 119 -9.79 2.78 12.18
N LEU A 120 -9.30 1.53 12.27
CA LEU A 120 -7.93 1.20 11.90
C LEU A 120 -7.64 1.57 10.43
N THR A 121 -8.54 1.19 9.54
CA THR A 121 -8.43 1.47 8.10
C THR A 121 -8.54 2.97 7.82
N ALA A 122 -9.41 3.69 8.52
CA ALA A 122 -9.50 5.15 8.43
C ALA A 122 -8.20 5.82 8.86
N GLY A 123 -7.59 5.36 9.97
CA GLY A 123 -6.28 5.85 10.41
C GLY A 123 -5.18 5.63 9.37
N VAL A 124 -5.14 4.46 8.73
CA VAL A 124 -4.21 4.18 7.60
C VAL A 124 -4.45 5.15 6.45
N SER A 125 -5.71 5.37 6.09
CA SER A 125 -6.09 6.25 4.98
C SER A 125 -5.75 7.72 5.24
N LEU A 126 -5.93 8.20 6.48
CA LEU A 126 -5.50 9.53 6.88
C LEU A 126 -3.97 9.67 6.79
N GLY A 127 -3.23 8.64 7.19
CA GLY A 127 -1.77 8.63 7.02
C GLY A 127 -1.35 8.72 5.54
N GLN A 128 -2.06 8.02 4.65
CA GLN A 128 -1.83 8.09 3.19
C GLN A 128 -2.13 9.49 2.61
N LEU A 129 -3.08 10.21 3.20
CA LEU A 129 -3.46 11.56 2.78
C LEU A 129 -2.45 12.61 3.29
N PHE A 130 -2.18 12.59 4.59
CA PHE A 130 -1.39 13.66 5.23
C PHE A 130 0.12 13.46 5.08
N GLY A 131 0.60 12.22 4.97
CA GLY A 131 2.04 11.94 4.84
C GLY A 131 2.70 12.64 3.66
N PRO A 132 2.20 12.47 2.43
CA PRO A 132 2.75 13.16 1.26
C PRO A 132 2.60 14.68 1.29
N LEU A 133 1.53 15.22 1.90
CA LEU A 133 1.38 16.67 2.10
C LEU A 133 2.48 17.22 3.01
N LEU A 134 2.76 16.52 4.12
CA LEU A 134 3.85 16.88 5.02
C LEU A 134 5.20 16.79 4.32
N ALA A 135 5.42 15.74 3.50
CA ALA A 135 6.64 15.62 2.70
C ALA A 135 6.81 16.84 1.78
N GLY A 136 5.78 17.19 1.01
CA GLY A 136 5.80 18.33 0.11
C GLY A 136 6.07 19.66 0.82
N LEU A 137 5.45 19.88 1.98
CA LEU A 137 5.66 21.10 2.79
C LEU A 137 7.09 21.20 3.33
N LEU A 138 7.67 20.08 3.79
CA LEU A 138 9.02 20.05 4.36
C LEU A 138 10.13 20.13 3.32
N LEU A 139 9.86 19.63 2.12
CA LEU A 139 10.85 19.60 1.01
C LEU A 139 10.87 20.88 0.18
N GLY A 140 9.79 21.69 0.23
CA GLY A 140 9.74 23.00 -0.41
C GLY A 140 9.14 23.02 -1.82
N GLU A 141 9.30 24.15 -2.50
CA GLU A 141 8.65 24.44 -3.78
C GLU A 141 9.58 24.30 -5.00
N SER A 142 10.89 24.23 -4.79
CA SER A 142 11.88 24.14 -5.86
C SER A 142 12.12 22.69 -6.31
N GLY A 143 12.43 22.48 -7.59
CA GLY A 143 12.63 21.20 -8.28
C GLY A 143 13.19 20.03 -7.45
N THR A 144 14.49 19.76 -7.49
CA THR A 144 15.09 18.69 -6.66
C THR A 144 15.51 19.25 -5.30
N PRO A 145 14.93 18.76 -4.18
CA PRO A 145 15.29 19.22 -2.85
C PRO A 145 16.75 18.92 -2.51
N SER A 146 17.36 19.78 -1.69
CA SER A 146 18.70 19.54 -1.19
C SER A 146 18.75 18.34 -0.23
N VAL A 147 19.95 17.74 -0.06
CA VAL A 147 20.17 16.67 0.93
C VAL A 147 19.76 17.13 2.33
N GLY A 148 20.03 18.39 2.69
CA GLY A 148 19.65 18.96 3.99
C GLY A 148 18.14 19.03 4.17
N ALA A 149 17.37 19.34 3.13
CA ALA A 149 15.90 19.35 3.18
C ALA A 149 15.34 17.92 3.39
N THR A 150 15.86 16.94 2.65
CA THR A 150 15.45 15.53 2.84
C THR A 150 15.83 15.01 4.23
N THR A 151 17.01 15.39 4.76
CA THR A 151 17.42 15.02 6.13
C THR A 151 16.45 15.60 7.16
N ARG A 152 16.09 16.89 7.06
CA ARG A 152 15.10 17.51 7.98
C ARG A 152 13.76 16.80 7.92
N ALA A 153 13.23 16.50 6.72
CA ALA A 153 11.98 15.79 6.56
C ALA A 153 12.02 14.39 7.20
N LEU A 154 13.12 13.67 7.04
CA LEU A 154 13.32 12.34 7.67
C LEU A 154 13.45 12.43 9.19
N LEU A 155 14.12 13.45 9.72
CA LEU A 155 14.18 13.68 11.17
C LEU A 155 12.81 14.00 11.77
N VAL A 156 11.99 14.78 11.07
CA VAL A 156 10.60 15.01 11.47
C VAL A 156 9.81 13.70 11.47
N ALA A 157 9.96 12.88 10.42
CA ALA A 157 9.33 11.56 10.37
C ALA A 157 9.76 10.65 11.51
N ALA A 158 11.06 10.64 11.84
CA ALA A 158 11.59 9.88 12.97
C ALA A 158 11.00 10.38 14.30
N GLY A 159 10.89 11.70 14.51
CA GLY A 159 10.23 12.30 15.67
C GLY A 159 8.77 11.86 15.80
N ILE A 160 8.02 11.86 14.69
CA ILE A 160 6.63 11.36 14.65
C ILE A 160 6.58 9.88 15.06
N LEU A 161 7.52 9.05 14.59
CA LEU A 161 7.59 7.63 14.94
C LEU A 161 7.97 7.40 16.40
N VAL A 162 8.85 8.23 16.97
CA VAL A 162 9.18 8.19 18.40
C VAL A 162 7.93 8.52 19.24
N VAL A 163 7.22 9.59 18.90
CA VAL A 163 5.95 9.92 19.55
C VAL A 163 4.94 8.76 19.44
N ALA A 164 4.82 8.16 18.25
CA ALA A 164 3.95 7.01 18.05
C ALA A 164 4.39 5.80 18.91
N THR A 165 5.69 5.58 19.08
CA THR A 165 6.26 4.54 19.96
C THR A 165 5.88 4.77 21.42
N LEU A 166 6.06 6.00 21.91
CA LEU A 166 5.74 6.38 23.29
C LEU A 166 4.23 6.24 23.57
N CYS A 167 3.37 6.76 22.67
CA CYS A 167 1.92 6.59 22.77
C CYS A 167 1.52 5.10 22.77
N GLY A 168 2.15 4.30 21.90
CA GLY A 168 1.93 2.86 21.85
C GLY A 168 2.36 2.16 23.12
N ALA A 169 3.51 2.52 23.70
CA ALA A 169 4.02 1.94 24.95
C ALA A 169 3.11 2.26 26.16
N VAL A 170 2.65 3.51 26.28
CA VAL A 170 1.69 3.90 27.32
C VAL A 170 0.39 3.12 27.17
N ALA A 171 -0.14 2.99 25.96
CA ALA A 171 -1.35 2.21 25.71
C ALA A 171 -1.15 0.72 25.99
N ASP A 172 0.03 0.15 25.71
CA ASP A 172 0.33 -1.26 25.94
C ASP A 172 0.50 -1.57 27.44
N ALA A 173 1.12 -0.66 28.19
CA ALA A 173 1.29 -0.80 29.65
C ALA A 173 -0.04 -0.85 30.42
N SER A 174 -1.11 -0.30 29.87
CA SER A 174 -2.47 -0.35 30.46
C SER A 174 -3.24 -1.63 30.13
N ARG A 175 -2.64 -2.58 29.37
CA ARG A 175 -3.28 -3.81 28.90
C ARG A 175 -2.93 -5.01 29.79
N GLY A 176 -3.93 -5.86 30.03
CA GLY A 176 -3.72 -7.16 30.66
C GLY A 176 -3.16 -8.21 29.70
N THR A 177 -2.60 -9.28 30.25
CA THR A 177 -2.11 -10.42 29.46
C THR A 177 -3.25 -11.11 28.71
N ALA A 178 -3.21 -11.08 27.38
CA ALA A 178 -4.24 -11.67 26.53
C ALA A 178 -4.04 -13.18 26.32
N SER A 179 -5.14 -13.93 26.24
CA SER A 179 -5.18 -15.37 25.99
C SER A 179 -4.73 -15.74 24.58
N ALA A 180 -4.03 -16.86 24.44
CA ALA A 180 -3.58 -17.40 23.15
C ALA A 180 -4.75 -17.80 22.24
N ARG A 181 -4.62 -17.56 20.94
CA ARG A 181 -5.62 -17.87 19.92
C ARG A 181 -5.56 -19.35 19.53
N THR A 182 -6.72 -19.96 19.37
CA THR A 182 -6.85 -21.36 18.92
C THR A 182 -6.52 -21.45 17.43
N GLU A 183 -5.68 -22.43 17.04
CA GLU A 183 -5.31 -22.68 15.63
C GLU A 183 -6.55 -23.08 14.81
N SER A 184 -6.82 -22.32 13.73
CA SER A 184 -7.85 -22.66 12.75
C SER A 184 -7.32 -23.74 11.78
N ARG A 185 -8.20 -24.68 11.40
CA ARG A 185 -7.92 -25.71 10.38
C ARG A 185 -7.48 -25.05 9.06
N ARG A 186 -6.33 -25.44 8.53
CA ARG A 186 -5.75 -24.86 7.34
C ARG A 186 -6.26 -25.58 6.07
N GLY A 187 -6.76 -24.81 5.10
CA GLY A 187 -7.05 -25.32 3.75
C GLY A 187 -5.77 -25.58 2.95
N SER A 188 -5.85 -26.44 1.90
CA SER A 188 -4.73 -26.69 1.01
C SER A 188 -4.46 -25.52 0.08
N VAL A 189 -3.27 -24.91 0.15
CA VAL A 189 -2.82 -23.80 -0.73
C VAL A 189 -2.96 -24.17 -2.20
N ARG A 190 -2.58 -25.41 -2.59
CA ARG A 190 -2.65 -25.89 -3.97
C ARG A 190 -4.07 -25.89 -4.52
N THR A 191 -5.04 -26.31 -3.73
CA THR A 191 -6.46 -26.31 -4.11
C THR A 191 -6.96 -24.88 -4.30
N ILE A 192 -6.63 -23.97 -3.39
CA ILE A 192 -7.02 -22.57 -3.44
C ILE A 192 -6.50 -21.88 -4.71
N VAL A 193 -5.21 -22.02 -5.01
CA VAL A 193 -4.60 -21.41 -6.20
C VAL A 193 -5.15 -22.00 -7.51
N ARG A 194 -5.68 -23.24 -7.49
CA ARG A 194 -6.31 -23.87 -8.66
C ARG A 194 -7.79 -23.56 -8.81
N THR A 195 -8.42 -22.94 -7.80
CA THR A 195 -9.84 -22.55 -7.87
C THR A 195 -10.02 -21.46 -8.93
N ARG A 196 -10.96 -21.69 -9.89
CA ARG A 196 -11.22 -20.76 -11.00
C ARG A 196 -11.59 -19.38 -10.46
N GLY A 197 -10.93 -18.33 -10.96
CA GLY A 197 -11.12 -16.93 -10.55
C GLY A 197 -10.22 -16.47 -9.38
N VAL A 198 -9.79 -17.35 -8.47
CA VAL A 198 -8.92 -16.98 -7.33
C VAL A 198 -7.59 -16.39 -7.79
N PRO A 199 -6.84 -16.98 -8.75
CA PRO A 199 -5.59 -16.39 -9.24
C PRO A 199 -5.80 -14.99 -9.84
N ALA A 200 -6.91 -14.76 -10.56
CA ALA A 200 -7.22 -13.45 -11.13
C ALA A 200 -7.50 -12.41 -10.03
N GLY A 201 -8.24 -12.79 -8.98
CA GLY A 201 -8.48 -11.92 -7.82
C GLY A 201 -7.19 -11.59 -7.05
N ILE A 202 -6.30 -12.57 -6.88
CA ILE A 202 -4.98 -12.36 -6.26
C ILE A 202 -4.14 -11.43 -7.15
N PHE A 203 -4.09 -11.67 -8.45
CA PHE A 203 -3.34 -10.82 -9.39
C PHE A 203 -3.86 -9.38 -9.41
N ALA A 204 -5.18 -9.17 -9.40
CA ALA A 204 -5.75 -7.83 -9.29
C ALA A 204 -5.36 -7.12 -7.98
N SER A 205 -5.31 -7.86 -6.87
CA SER A 205 -4.81 -7.33 -5.59
C SER A 205 -3.35 -6.88 -5.69
N ILE A 206 -2.50 -7.73 -6.26
CA ILE A 206 -1.06 -7.45 -6.47
C ILE A 206 -0.89 -6.21 -7.35
N ALA A 207 -1.57 -6.20 -8.52
CA ALA A 207 -1.47 -5.13 -9.49
C ALA A 207 -1.79 -3.74 -8.90
N VAL A 208 -2.92 -3.66 -8.18
CA VAL A 208 -3.37 -2.38 -7.58
C VAL A 208 -2.44 -1.93 -6.46
N LEU A 209 -2.00 -2.85 -5.58
CA LEU A 209 -1.13 -2.49 -4.46
C LEU A 209 0.25 -2.06 -4.95
N ALA A 210 0.83 -2.84 -5.86
CA ALA A 210 2.13 -2.54 -6.43
C ALA A 210 2.10 -1.25 -7.26
N ALA A 211 1.03 -1.00 -8.04
CA ALA A 211 0.87 0.24 -8.78
C ALA A 211 0.81 1.45 -7.83
N ALA A 212 0.09 1.37 -6.72
CA ALA A 212 0.01 2.45 -5.74
C ALA A 212 1.37 2.75 -5.07
N ASP A 213 2.14 1.69 -4.77
CA ASP A 213 3.46 1.82 -4.16
C ASP A 213 4.49 2.42 -5.13
N VAL A 214 4.54 1.91 -6.36
CA VAL A 214 5.45 2.41 -7.41
C VAL A 214 5.07 3.84 -7.83
N PHE A 215 3.77 4.14 -7.97
CA PHE A 215 3.30 5.50 -8.21
C PHE A 215 3.85 6.47 -7.16
N THR A 216 3.75 6.12 -5.88
CA THR A 216 4.25 6.96 -4.78
C THR A 216 5.76 7.17 -4.84
N ALA A 217 6.51 6.16 -5.27
CA ALA A 217 7.96 6.22 -5.39
C ALA A 217 8.45 7.00 -6.61
N TYR A 218 7.73 6.92 -7.76
CA TYR A 218 8.17 7.51 -9.02
C TYR A 218 7.57 8.89 -9.34
N MET A 219 6.47 9.30 -8.69
CA MET A 219 5.93 10.66 -8.85
C MET A 219 6.96 11.76 -8.50
N PRO A 220 7.81 11.63 -7.45
CA PRO A 220 8.92 12.54 -7.22
C PRO A 220 9.90 12.64 -8.37
N VAL A 221 10.19 11.53 -9.05
CA VAL A 221 11.11 11.48 -10.19
C VAL A 221 10.53 12.23 -11.39
N ILE A 222 9.26 11.95 -11.73
CA ILE A 222 8.55 12.68 -12.80
C ILE A 222 8.46 14.16 -12.47
N GLY A 223 8.19 14.51 -11.22
CA GLY A 223 8.19 15.91 -10.78
C GLY A 223 9.52 16.60 -11.02
N ALA A 224 10.63 15.94 -10.67
CA ALA A 224 11.97 16.49 -10.90
C ALA A 224 12.31 16.62 -12.38
N GLU A 225 11.93 15.64 -13.22
CA GLU A 225 12.14 15.68 -14.69
C GLU A 225 11.27 16.75 -15.37
N SER A 226 10.12 17.13 -14.76
CA SER A 226 9.16 18.11 -15.31
C SER A 226 9.22 19.48 -14.64
N ASP A 227 10.21 19.71 -13.78
CA ASP A 227 10.36 20.93 -12.97
C ASP A 227 9.14 21.23 -12.07
N ILE A 228 8.43 20.18 -11.64
CA ILE A 228 7.31 20.26 -10.71
C ILE A 228 7.84 20.06 -9.29
N GLY A 229 7.68 21.08 -8.46
CA GLY A 229 8.22 21.09 -7.10
C GLY A 229 7.57 20.03 -6.17
N PRO A 230 8.30 19.65 -5.10
CA PRO A 230 7.86 18.63 -4.15
C PRO A 230 6.51 18.89 -3.48
N ARG A 231 6.17 20.18 -3.28
CA ARG A 231 4.87 20.58 -2.72
C ARG A 231 3.72 20.18 -3.63
N ALA A 232 3.83 20.44 -4.94
CA ALA A 232 2.82 20.04 -5.91
C ALA A 232 2.73 18.50 -5.99
N ILE A 233 3.84 17.80 -6.03
CA ILE A 233 3.88 16.33 -6.01
C ILE A 233 3.22 15.77 -4.75
N GLY A 234 3.47 16.35 -3.57
CA GLY A 234 2.80 15.99 -2.33
C GLY A 234 1.29 16.12 -2.40
N ILE A 235 0.80 17.19 -3.05
CA ILE A 235 -0.64 17.42 -3.30
C ILE A 235 -1.19 16.35 -4.27
N LEU A 236 -0.50 16.04 -5.37
CA LEU A 236 -0.93 15.01 -6.32
C LEU A 236 -1.07 13.63 -5.67
N LEU A 237 -0.10 13.25 -4.83
CA LEU A 237 -0.14 12.01 -4.05
C LEU A 237 -1.33 12.02 -3.06
N ALA A 238 -1.59 13.14 -2.41
CA ALA A 238 -2.71 13.31 -1.49
C ALA A 238 -4.07 13.27 -2.21
N LEU A 239 -4.20 13.88 -3.39
CA LEU A 239 -5.41 13.82 -4.22
C LEU A 239 -5.71 12.38 -4.62
N ARG A 240 -4.69 11.61 -5.04
CA ARG A 240 -4.85 10.17 -5.29
C ARG A 240 -5.36 9.43 -4.05
N ALA A 241 -4.78 9.71 -2.88
CA ALA A 241 -5.19 9.08 -1.63
C ALA A 241 -6.63 9.46 -1.24
N ALA A 242 -6.98 10.74 -1.34
CA ALA A 242 -8.34 11.23 -1.08
C ALA A 242 -9.38 10.57 -2.00
N ALA A 243 -9.09 10.48 -3.30
CA ALA A 243 -9.95 9.81 -4.28
C ALA A 243 -10.10 8.31 -3.96
N SER A 244 -9.02 7.65 -3.52
CA SER A 244 -9.08 6.24 -3.09
C SER A 244 -9.93 6.05 -1.84
N ILE A 245 -9.91 6.99 -0.89
CA ILE A 245 -10.79 6.97 0.29
C ILE A 245 -12.24 7.15 -0.13
N ALA A 246 -12.53 8.15 -0.97
CA ALA A 246 -13.87 8.42 -1.47
C ALA A 246 -14.46 7.21 -2.21
N ALA A 247 -13.66 6.55 -3.04
CA ALA A 247 -14.04 5.30 -3.71
C ALA A 247 -14.48 4.21 -2.73
N ARG A 248 -13.75 4.05 -1.63
CA ARG A 248 -14.06 3.03 -0.59
C ARG A 248 -15.33 3.35 0.18
N VAL A 249 -15.58 4.62 0.49
CA VAL A 249 -16.81 5.04 1.19
C VAL A 249 -18.04 4.71 0.34
N GLY A 250 -17.99 4.93 -0.98
CA GLY A 250 -19.10 4.66 -1.91
C GLY A 250 -19.21 3.22 -2.42
N ILE A 251 -18.30 2.31 -2.02
CA ILE A 251 -18.15 1.00 -2.66
C ILE A 251 -19.42 0.16 -2.65
N GLY A 252 -20.14 0.13 -1.53
CA GLY A 252 -21.36 -0.67 -1.40
C GLY A 252 -22.47 -0.24 -2.37
N ALA A 253 -22.69 1.07 -2.49
CA ALA A 253 -23.68 1.62 -3.42
C ALA A 253 -23.28 1.36 -4.89
N THR A 254 -21.99 1.53 -5.20
CA THR A 254 -21.45 1.35 -6.54
C THR A 254 -21.49 -0.11 -6.97
N VAL A 255 -21.16 -1.06 -6.08
CA VAL A 255 -21.27 -2.51 -6.35
C VAL A 255 -22.71 -2.92 -6.64
N ARG A 256 -23.68 -2.40 -5.88
CA ARG A 256 -25.09 -2.69 -6.14
C ARG A 256 -25.59 -2.19 -7.51
N ARG A 257 -24.98 -1.13 -8.05
CA ARG A 257 -25.42 -0.54 -9.36
C ARG A 257 -24.68 -1.14 -10.55
N ILE A 258 -23.41 -1.43 -10.42
CA ILE A 258 -22.52 -1.76 -11.55
C ILE A 258 -22.08 -3.22 -11.51
N GLY A 259 -22.13 -3.86 -10.35
CA GLY A 259 -21.58 -5.19 -10.11
C GLY A 259 -20.09 -5.14 -9.74
N ARG A 260 -19.65 -6.15 -8.97
CA ARG A 260 -18.28 -6.23 -8.44
C ARG A 260 -17.22 -6.41 -9.52
N THR A 261 -17.44 -7.36 -10.41
CA THR A 261 -16.50 -7.72 -11.50
C THR A 261 -16.30 -6.54 -12.43
N ARG A 262 -17.39 -5.89 -12.87
CA ARG A 262 -17.33 -4.70 -13.73
C ARG A 262 -16.61 -3.54 -13.02
N LEU A 263 -16.87 -3.33 -11.73
CA LEU A 263 -16.24 -2.25 -10.98
C LEU A 263 -14.72 -2.44 -10.83
N ILE A 264 -14.23 -3.67 -10.56
CA ILE A 264 -12.80 -3.98 -10.54
C ILE A 264 -12.18 -3.69 -11.92
N THR A 265 -12.83 -4.14 -12.98
CA THR A 265 -12.33 -3.97 -14.35
C THR A 265 -12.26 -2.51 -14.78
N ILE A 266 -13.35 -1.77 -14.60
CA ILE A 266 -13.43 -0.34 -14.96
C ILE A 266 -12.44 0.46 -14.12
N GLY A 267 -12.35 0.16 -12.82
CA GLY A 267 -11.39 0.82 -11.93
C GLY A 267 -9.95 0.58 -12.35
N ALA A 268 -9.57 -0.67 -12.65
CA ALA A 268 -8.23 -1.00 -13.11
C ALA A 268 -7.91 -0.38 -14.48
N ALA A 269 -8.86 -0.42 -15.43
CA ALA A 269 -8.69 0.19 -16.75
C ALA A 269 -8.59 1.73 -16.66
N GLY A 270 -9.42 2.37 -15.85
CA GLY A 270 -9.37 3.82 -15.61
C GLY A 270 -8.04 4.24 -14.95
N ALA A 271 -7.58 3.48 -13.96
CA ALA A 271 -6.27 3.73 -13.34
C ALA A 271 -5.12 3.53 -14.35
N ALA A 272 -5.18 2.50 -15.19
CA ALA A 272 -4.20 2.26 -16.25
C ALA A 272 -4.14 3.43 -17.25
N ALA A 273 -5.30 3.87 -17.73
CA ALA A 273 -5.41 5.00 -18.65
C ALA A 273 -4.88 6.30 -18.02
N ALA A 274 -5.20 6.55 -16.75
CA ALA A 274 -4.72 7.70 -16.02
C ALA A 274 -3.19 7.69 -15.86
N LEU A 275 -2.59 6.55 -15.51
CA LEU A 275 -1.14 6.42 -15.39
C LEU A 275 -0.45 6.66 -16.72
N VAL A 276 -0.94 6.06 -17.80
CA VAL A 276 -0.40 6.30 -19.15
C VAL A 276 -0.59 7.77 -19.55
N GLY A 277 -1.75 8.36 -19.27
CA GLY A 277 -2.01 9.77 -19.54
C GLY A 277 -1.04 10.73 -18.86
N MET A 278 -0.54 10.37 -17.66
CA MET A 278 0.47 11.18 -16.96
C MET A 278 1.82 11.27 -17.70
N THR A 279 2.11 10.36 -18.63
CA THR A 279 3.35 10.38 -19.41
C THR A 279 3.35 11.38 -20.56
N VAL A 280 2.19 11.92 -20.93
CA VAL A 280 2.01 12.81 -22.07
C VAL A 280 1.70 14.26 -21.67
N THR A 281 1.65 14.55 -20.36
CA THR A 281 1.37 15.90 -19.87
C THR A 281 2.30 16.28 -18.71
N HIS A 282 2.69 17.56 -18.68
CA HIS A 282 3.44 18.18 -17.58
C HIS A 282 2.58 19.26 -16.87
N ASP A 283 1.34 19.47 -17.32
CA ASP A 283 0.42 20.39 -16.66
C ASP A 283 -0.04 19.85 -15.31
N VAL A 284 0.16 20.60 -14.24
CA VAL A 284 -0.14 20.20 -12.86
C VAL A 284 -1.64 19.93 -12.66
N TRP A 285 -2.51 20.66 -13.33
CA TRP A 285 -3.97 20.48 -13.22
C TRP A 285 -4.43 19.19 -13.91
N ALA A 286 -3.85 18.89 -15.08
CA ALA A 286 -4.08 17.63 -15.77
C ALA A 286 -3.57 16.45 -14.94
N LEU A 287 -2.36 16.56 -14.36
CA LEU A 287 -1.81 15.56 -13.44
C LEU A 287 -2.68 15.38 -12.19
N ALA A 288 -3.29 16.46 -11.67
CA ALA A 288 -4.22 16.40 -10.54
C ALA A 288 -5.49 15.61 -10.91
N ALA A 289 -6.09 15.91 -12.06
CA ALA A 289 -7.26 15.18 -12.55
C ALA A 289 -6.93 13.68 -12.77
N LEU A 290 -5.80 13.37 -13.40
CA LEU A 290 -5.34 12.00 -13.62
C LEU A 290 -5.03 11.28 -12.29
N SER A 291 -4.47 11.99 -11.28
CA SER A 291 -4.23 11.46 -9.94
C SER A 291 -5.54 11.08 -9.24
N ILE A 292 -6.59 11.88 -9.40
CA ILE A 292 -7.93 11.58 -8.89
C ILE A 292 -8.50 10.34 -9.58
N VAL A 293 -8.43 10.25 -10.91
CA VAL A 293 -8.91 9.08 -11.67
C VAL A 293 -8.16 7.82 -11.25
N ALA A 294 -6.83 7.88 -11.17
CA ALA A 294 -6.00 6.78 -10.71
C ALA A 294 -6.36 6.36 -9.27
N GLY A 295 -6.60 7.34 -8.38
CA GLY A 295 -7.01 7.12 -7.00
C GLY A 295 -8.35 6.40 -6.88
N PHE A 296 -9.37 6.83 -7.62
CA PHE A 296 -10.66 6.15 -7.68
C PHE A 296 -10.52 4.71 -8.18
N GLY A 297 -9.81 4.51 -9.29
CA GLY A 297 -9.62 3.19 -9.88
C GLY A 297 -8.90 2.21 -8.95
N MET A 298 -7.81 2.66 -8.31
CA MET A 298 -7.07 1.84 -7.35
C MET A 298 -7.83 1.65 -6.02
N GLY A 299 -8.70 2.59 -5.64
CA GLY A 299 -9.46 2.56 -4.38
C GLY A 299 -10.37 1.34 -4.26
N PHE A 300 -10.98 0.90 -5.33
CA PHE A 300 -11.85 -0.28 -5.39
C PHE A 300 -11.07 -1.60 -5.36
N GLY A 301 -9.87 -1.63 -5.92
CA GLY A 301 -9.14 -2.87 -6.21
C GLY A 301 -8.86 -3.75 -5.01
N GLN A 302 -8.35 -3.18 -3.90
CA GLN A 302 -7.99 -3.95 -2.71
C GLN A 302 -9.21 -4.60 -2.01
N PRO A 303 -10.28 -3.86 -1.62
CA PRO A 303 -11.42 -4.46 -0.95
C PRO A 303 -12.19 -5.43 -1.85
N LEU A 304 -12.39 -5.10 -3.13
CA LEU A 304 -13.16 -5.95 -4.02
C LEU A 304 -12.42 -7.24 -4.40
N SER A 305 -11.11 -7.20 -4.63
CA SER A 305 -10.30 -8.40 -4.86
C SER A 305 -10.26 -9.31 -3.64
N MET A 306 -10.23 -8.75 -2.42
CA MET A 306 -10.31 -9.51 -1.18
C MET A 306 -11.64 -10.26 -1.09
N THR A 307 -12.76 -9.56 -1.28
CA THR A 307 -14.09 -10.15 -1.22
C THR A 307 -14.28 -11.21 -2.32
N LEU A 308 -13.78 -10.94 -3.54
CA LEU A 308 -13.84 -11.90 -4.65
C LEU A 308 -13.12 -13.21 -4.28
N VAL A 309 -11.90 -13.15 -3.76
CA VAL A 309 -11.13 -14.33 -3.35
C VAL A 309 -11.84 -15.12 -2.25
N VAL A 310 -12.42 -14.42 -1.25
CA VAL A 310 -13.14 -15.06 -0.14
C VAL A 310 -14.43 -15.76 -0.60
N GLN A 311 -15.16 -15.19 -1.56
CA GLN A 311 -16.40 -15.76 -2.07
C GLN A 311 -16.21 -17.00 -2.97
N LEU A 312 -15.03 -17.13 -3.57
CA LEU A 312 -14.71 -18.24 -4.47
C LEU A 312 -14.22 -19.50 -3.75
N VAL A 313 -14.02 -19.45 -2.44
CA VAL A 313 -13.50 -20.57 -1.64
C VAL A 313 -14.48 -20.98 -0.54
N PRO A 314 -14.49 -22.27 -0.11
CA PRO A 314 -15.31 -22.74 1.01
C PRO A 314 -14.93 -22.04 2.32
N GLU A 315 -15.87 -22.01 3.30
CA GLU A 315 -15.70 -21.37 4.62
C GLU A 315 -14.38 -21.75 5.31
N HIS A 316 -14.06 -23.04 5.36
CA HIS A 316 -12.84 -23.56 6.00
C HIS A 316 -11.54 -23.15 5.32
N ALA A 317 -11.60 -22.66 4.07
CA ALA A 317 -10.43 -22.27 3.26
C ALA A 317 -10.23 -20.73 3.19
N LYS A 318 -11.18 -19.93 3.68
CA LYS A 318 -11.14 -18.45 3.59
C LYS A 318 -9.88 -17.85 4.19
N SER A 319 -9.48 -18.26 5.39
CA SER A 319 -8.26 -17.76 6.06
C SER A 319 -7.01 -18.07 5.25
N THR A 320 -6.91 -19.30 4.71
CA THR A 320 -5.78 -19.70 3.87
C THR A 320 -5.75 -18.92 2.56
N ALA A 321 -6.90 -18.68 1.92
CA ALA A 321 -6.99 -17.89 0.71
C ALA A 321 -6.54 -16.44 0.91
N LEU A 322 -6.92 -15.83 2.03
CA LEU A 322 -6.45 -14.50 2.41
C LEU A 322 -4.94 -14.48 2.67
N ALA A 323 -4.40 -15.51 3.33
CA ALA A 323 -2.96 -15.63 3.56
C ALA A 323 -2.19 -15.75 2.25
N VAL A 324 -2.66 -16.56 1.30
CA VAL A 324 -2.07 -16.69 -0.05
C VAL A 324 -2.11 -15.34 -0.79
N ARG A 325 -3.24 -14.62 -0.73
CA ARG A 325 -3.36 -13.29 -1.31
C ARG A 325 -2.37 -12.30 -0.70
N LEU A 326 -2.22 -12.28 0.62
CA LEU A 326 -1.27 -11.40 1.32
C LEU A 326 0.18 -11.73 0.94
N THR A 327 0.53 -13.02 0.85
CA THR A 327 1.85 -13.46 0.38
C THR A 327 2.10 -12.98 -1.06
N GLY A 328 1.12 -13.15 -1.94
CA GLY A 328 1.18 -12.62 -3.31
C GLY A 328 1.41 -11.12 -3.34
N ASN A 329 0.70 -10.35 -2.51
CA ASN A 329 0.88 -8.90 -2.38
C ASN A 329 2.32 -8.55 -1.97
N ARG A 330 2.92 -9.28 -1.02
CA ARG A 330 4.33 -9.05 -0.62
C ARG A 330 5.32 -9.33 -1.75
N ILE A 331 5.11 -10.41 -2.50
CA ILE A 331 5.93 -10.71 -3.70
C ILE A 331 5.79 -9.58 -4.72
N GLY A 332 4.56 -9.12 -4.99
CA GLY A 332 4.32 -8.01 -5.90
C GLY A 332 4.96 -6.70 -5.48
N GLN A 333 4.98 -6.42 -4.17
CA GLN A 333 5.63 -5.23 -3.61
C GLN A 333 7.17 -5.24 -3.74
N VAL A 334 7.79 -6.39 -3.96
CA VAL A 334 9.23 -6.48 -4.31
C VAL A 334 9.41 -6.53 -5.83
N ALA A 335 8.71 -7.43 -6.51
CA ALA A 335 8.92 -7.70 -7.93
C ALA A 335 8.57 -6.48 -8.81
N THR A 336 7.45 -5.79 -8.53
CA THR A 336 7.02 -4.68 -9.39
C THR A 336 7.93 -3.44 -9.27
N PRO A 337 8.33 -2.96 -8.08
CA PRO A 337 9.30 -1.87 -7.99
C PRO A 337 10.68 -2.24 -8.56
N ALA A 338 11.13 -3.49 -8.38
CA ALA A 338 12.38 -3.96 -8.98
C ALA A 338 12.30 -3.93 -10.51
N ALA A 339 11.22 -4.44 -11.10
CA ALA A 339 10.98 -4.36 -12.55
C ALA A 339 10.86 -2.90 -13.02
N ALA A 340 10.18 -2.06 -12.24
CA ALA A 340 10.07 -0.62 -12.53
C ALA A 340 11.46 0.06 -12.53
N GLY A 341 12.35 -0.32 -11.62
CA GLY A 341 13.73 0.18 -11.61
C GLY A 341 14.51 -0.20 -12.88
N VAL A 342 14.40 -1.46 -13.30
CA VAL A 342 15.04 -1.93 -14.55
C VAL A 342 14.47 -1.20 -15.77
N VAL A 343 13.15 -1.08 -15.85
CA VAL A 343 12.48 -0.39 -16.98
C VAL A 343 12.83 1.08 -16.99
N ALA A 344 12.83 1.76 -15.83
CA ALA A 344 13.21 3.16 -15.72
C ALA A 344 14.67 3.42 -16.13
N GLY A 345 15.60 2.52 -15.74
CA GLY A 345 17.01 2.64 -16.11
C GLY A 345 17.27 2.52 -17.60
N ASN A 346 16.44 1.78 -18.34
CA ASN A 346 16.60 1.56 -19.79
C ASN A 346 15.77 2.53 -20.65
N ALA A 347 14.61 2.98 -20.16
CA ALA A 347 13.64 3.72 -20.98
C ALA A 347 13.10 5.00 -20.29
N GLY A 348 13.73 5.44 -19.20
CA GLY A 348 13.34 6.64 -18.45
C GLY A 348 12.18 6.44 -17.49
N ALA A 349 11.94 7.41 -16.59
CA ALA A 349 10.95 7.28 -15.52
C ALA A 349 9.50 7.15 -16.03
N SER A 350 9.16 7.81 -17.14
CA SER A 350 7.82 7.74 -17.74
C SER A 350 7.43 6.31 -18.15
N SER A 351 8.41 5.49 -18.56
CA SER A 351 8.16 4.09 -18.96
C SER A 351 7.61 3.22 -17.83
N VAL A 352 7.86 3.59 -16.58
CA VAL A 352 7.30 2.93 -15.39
C VAL A 352 5.78 3.02 -15.38
N PHE A 353 5.21 4.15 -15.79
CA PHE A 353 3.75 4.32 -15.83
C PHE A 353 3.11 3.49 -16.95
N TRP A 354 3.81 3.26 -18.05
CA TRP A 354 3.39 2.29 -19.07
C TRP A 354 3.42 0.86 -18.54
N LEU A 355 4.46 0.49 -17.80
CA LEU A 355 4.53 -0.83 -17.15
C LEU A 355 3.36 -1.03 -16.18
N LEU A 356 3.07 -0.04 -15.33
CA LEU A 356 1.95 -0.12 -14.39
C LEU A 356 0.61 -0.16 -15.11
N GLY A 357 0.43 0.62 -16.17
CA GLY A 357 -0.74 0.60 -17.04
C GLY A 357 -0.95 -0.79 -17.65
N ALA A 358 0.11 -1.41 -18.16
CA ALA A 358 0.06 -2.76 -18.71
C ALA A 358 -0.33 -3.81 -17.64
N ILE A 359 0.26 -3.75 -16.44
CA ILE A 359 -0.05 -4.65 -15.32
C ILE A 359 -1.53 -4.50 -14.90
N LEU A 360 -2.03 -3.29 -14.77
CA LEU A 360 -3.42 -3.02 -14.39
C LEU A 360 -4.39 -3.48 -15.49
N THR A 361 -4.07 -3.23 -16.76
CA THR A 361 -4.87 -3.70 -17.90
C THR A 361 -4.90 -5.22 -17.97
N ALA A 362 -3.75 -5.88 -17.78
CA ALA A 362 -3.68 -7.34 -17.72
C ALA A 362 -4.51 -7.90 -16.57
N SER A 363 -4.54 -7.22 -15.40
CA SER A 363 -5.37 -7.63 -14.27
C SER A 363 -6.87 -7.48 -14.56
N ALA A 364 -7.27 -6.39 -15.23
CA ALA A 364 -8.64 -6.17 -15.68
C ALA A 364 -9.11 -7.27 -16.63
N LEU A 365 -8.30 -7.60 -17.64
CA LEU A 365 -8.57 -8.68 -18.58
C LEU A 365 -8.63 -10.06 -17.92
N ALA A 366 -7.74 -10.32 -16.95
CA ALA A 366 -7.74 -11.57 -16.19
C ALA A 366 -9.03 -11.76 -15.38
N ILE A 367 -9.53 -10.70 -14.78
CA ILE A 367 -10.82 -10.71 -14.07
C ILE A 367 -11.98 -10.97 -15.04
N GLN A 368 -12.06 -10.25 -16.16
CA GLN A 368 -13.13 -10.43 -17.15
C GLN A 368 -13.20 -11.86 -17.70
N ARG A 369 -12.05 -12.46 -18.02
CA ARG A 369 -11.99 -13.79 -18.63
C ARG A 369 -12.23 -14.94 -17.66
N ARG A 370 -12.04 -14.76 -16.37
CA ARG A 370 -12.01 -15.84 -15.36
C ARG A 370 -13.02 -15.69 -14.26
N ALA A 371 -13.78 -14.58 -14.19
CA ALA A 371 -14.89 -14.47 -13.27
C ALA A 371 -15.95 -15.52 -13.67
N PRO A 372 -16.43 -16.39 -12.74
CA PRO A 372 -17.48 -17.33 -13.04
C PRO A 372 -18.78 -16.59 -13.39
N ASP A 373 -19.46 -17.03 -14.45
CA ASP A 373 -20.74 -16.45 -14.89
C ASP A 373 -21.81 -16.43 -13.79
N ARG A 374 -21.73 -17.36 -12.83
CA ARG A 374 -22.63 -17.41 -11.65
C ARG A 374 -22.55 -16.20 -10.71
N LEU A 375 -21.46 -15.44 -10.72
CA LEU A 375 -21.39 -14.18 -9.96
C LEU A 375 -22.09 -13.03 -10.69
N GLN A 376 -22.29 -13.16 -12.00
CA GLN A 376 -23.08 -12.22 -12.80
C GLN A 376 -24.58 -12.48 -12.64
N GLU A 377 -25.00 -13.75 -12.59
CA GLU A 377 -26.42 -14.13 -12.43
C GLU A 377 -26.98 -13.76 -11.03
N THR A 378 -26.18 -13.86 -9.95
CA THR A 378 -26.61 -13.41 -8.60
C THR A 378 -26.63 -11.90 -8.44
N GLU A 379 -25.94 -11.15 -9.30
CA GLU A 379 -25.99 -9.68 -9.33
C GLU A 379 -27.19 -9.15 -10.13
N ASP A 380 -27.68 -9.91 -11.12
CA ASP A 380 -28.85 -9.55 -11.94
C ASP A 380 -30.20 -9.93 -11.29
N ILE A 381 -30.22 -10.86 -10.33
CA ILE A 381 -31.41 -11.17 -9.52
C ILE A 381 -31.40 -10.21 -8.33
N GLY A 382 -32.02 -9.04 -8.50
CA GLY A 382 -32.30 -8.12 -7.39
C GLY A 382 -33.04 -8.86 -6.26
N PRO A 383 -33.04 -8.29 -5.01
CA PRO A 383 -33.64 -8.95 -3.87
C PRO A 383 -35.10 -9.32 -4.24
N ALA A 384 -35.38 -10.62 -4.22
CA ALA A 384 -36.75 -11.09 -4.26
C ALA A 384 -37.49 -10.38 -3.13
N ILE A 385 -38.48 -9.60 -3.49
CA ILE A 385 -39.38 -8.90 -2.58
C ILE A 385 -40.10 -9.99 -1.78
N GLU A 386 -39.77 -10.18 -0.52
CA GLU A 386 -40.62 -10.70 0.50
C GLU A 386 -40.96 -9.63 1.51
#